data_0d30e53f36ed18747e4a8e6f14b547a3
#
_entry.id   0d30e53f36ed18747e4a8e6f14b547a3
#
_cell.length_a   1.000
_cell.length_b   1.000
_cell.length_c   1.000
_cell.angle_alpha   90.00
_cell.angle_beta   90.00
_cell.angle_gamma   90.00
#
_symmetry.space_group_name_H-M   'P 1'
#
loop_
_entity.id
_entity.type
_entity.pdbx_description
1 polymer ?
#
loop_
_entity_poly.entity_id
_entity_poly.type
_entity_poly.pdbx_seq_one_letter_code
_entity_poly.pdbx_strand_id
1 'polypeptide(L)'
;YQKSLVGDPDATYMRTITYKAEDFVPVMALPSQVDKIRNVSEVEGTEIDQVFIGSCTNGRMEDMRTAAEIIKGHKVANGVRVIVIPATQTIYLNCVKEGIVETFIEAGAIVSTPTCGPCLGGHMGILAAGEKAVSTSNRNFVGRMGHTKSEIYLASPAVAAASAVKGYIADPAEVE
;
A
#
# COMPACT_ATOMS: atom_id res chain seq x y z
N TYR A 1 15.48 16.98 -6.16
CA TYR A 1 15.19 18.04 -5.20
C TYR A 1 15.33 19.40 -5.87
N GLN A 2 14.27 20.22 -5.80
CA GLN A 2 14.35 21.59 -6.29
C GLN A 2 15.19 22.41 -5.29
N LYS A 3 16.19 23.13 -5.81
CA LYS A 3 17.06 23.99 -4.99
C LYS A 3 16.29 25.01 -4.11
N SER A 4 15.05 25.36 -4.53
CA SER A 4 14.14 26.25 -3.79
C SER A 4 13.56 25.66 -2.49
N LEU A 5 13.74 24.36 -2.23
CA LEU A 5 13.25 23.69 -1.02
C LEU A 5 14.38 23.38 -0.02
N VAL A 6 15.57 23.90 -0.25
CA VAL A 6 16.71 23.78 0.68
C VAL A 6 16.69 24.97 1.64
N GLY A 7 17.01 24.74 2.91
CA GLY A 7 17.15 25.83 3.89
C GLY A 7 18.27 26.80 3.49
N ASP A 8 18.19 28.03 3.98
CA ASP A 8 19.21 29.05 3.73
C ASP A 8 20.58 28.58 4.24
N PRO A 9 21.70 28.99 3.57
CA PRO A 9 23.03 28.55 3.94
C PRO A 9 23.45 28.93 5.37
N ASP A 10 22.87 29.97 5.92
CA ASP A 10 23.08 30.52 7.27
C ASP A 10 21.98 30.14 8.27
N ALA A 11 21.08 29.25 7.91
CA ALA A 11 20.01 28.80 8.79
C ALA A 11 20.55 28.14 10.06
N THR A 12 20.03 28.53 11.21
CA THR A 12 20.36 27.93 12.50
C THR A 12 19.35 26.86 12.86
N TYR A 13 19.82 25.63 13.10
CA TYR A 13 18.97 24.49 13.44
C TYR A 13 19.07 24.18 14.93
N MET A 14 17.94 23.92 15.58
CA MET A 14 17.90 23.47 16.97
C MET A 14 18.58 22.11 17.13
N ARG A 15 18.48 21.24 16.14
CA ARG A 15 19.05 19.89 16.14
C ARG A 15 19.28 19.40 14.71
N THR A 16 20.39 18.76 14.47
CA THR A 16 20.68 18.02 13.25
C THR A 16 20.68 16.52 13.56
N ILE A 17 19.92 15.73 12.78
CA ILE A 17 19.85 14.28 12.89
C ILE A 17 20.29 13.68 11.56
N THR A 18 21.24 12.78 11.61
CA THR A 18 21.77 12.08 10.42
C THR A 18 21.33 10.63 10.46
N TYR A 19 20.79 10.16 9.37
CA TYR A 19 20.41 8.77 9.15
C TYR A 19 21.19 8.21 7.97
N LYS A 20 21.48 6.91 8.00
CA LYS A 20 22.02 6.19 6.85
C LYS A 20 20.86 5.54 6.12
N ALA A 21 20.87 5.57 4.77
CA ALA A 21 19.81 4.99 3.96
C ALA A 21 19.66 3.47 4.17
N GLU A 22 20.79 2.80 4.43
CA GLU A 22 20.86 1.36 4.70
C GLU A 22 20.21 0.92 6.02
N ASP A 23 19.94 1.85 6.94
CA ASP A 23 19.29 1.56 8.22
C ASP A 23 17.75 1.48 8.08
N PHE A 24 17.21 1.86 6.92
CA PHE A 24 15.76 1.82 6.69
C PHE A 24 15.31 0.45 6.17
N VAL A 25 14.43 -0.19 6.91
CA VAL A 25 13.80 -1.46 6.56
C VAL A 25 12.31 -1.26 6.30
N PRO A 26 11.63 -2.16 5.56
CA PRO A 26 10.19 -2.11 5.38
C PRO A 26 9.44 -2.11 6.72
N VAL A 27 8.54 -1.15 6.88
CA VAL A 27 7.71 -1.00 8.09
C VAL A 27 6.23 -0.94 7.73
N MET A 28 5.39 -1.24 8.73
CA MET A 28 3.96 -1.09 8.61
C MET A 28 3.33 -0.59 9.91
N ALA A 29 2.17 0.05 9.79
CA ALA A 29 1.36 0.42 10.94
C ALA A 29 0.37 -0.71 11.26
N LEU A 30 0.40 -1.18 12.51
CA LEU A 30 -0.49 -2.23 12.99
C LEU A 30 -1.93 -1.73 13.17
N PRO A 31 -2.91 -2.65 13.23
CA PRO A 31 -4.31 -2.30 13.34
C PRO A 31 -4.62 -1.34 14.48
N SER A 32 -5.54 -0.46 14.14
CA SER A 32 -6.26 0.55 14.88
C SER A 32 -5.49 1.82 15.22
N GLN A 33 -4.19 1.90 14.94
CA GLN A 33 -3.37 3.09 15.22
C GLN A 33 -2.28 3.29 14.16
N VAL A 34 -2.19 4.48 13.58
CA VAL A 34 -1.23 4.81 12.51
C VAL A 34 0.22 4.95 13.02
N ASP A 35 0.40 5.19 14.29
CA ASP A 35 1.70 5.36 14.98
C ASP A 35 2.23 4.08 15.63
N LYS A 36 1.44 3.00 15.60
CA LYS A 36 1.88 1.69 16.08
C LYS A 36 2.71 0.98 15.01
N ILE A 37 3.93 1.47 14.80
CA ILE A 37 4.82 1.00 13.74
C ILE A 37 5.59 -0.24 14.19
N ARG A 38 5.76 -1.21 13.26
CA ARG A 38 6.61 -2.40 13.38
C ARG A 38 7.35 -2.65 12.07
N ASN A 39 8.49 -3.31 12.17
CA ASN A 39 9.14 -3.86 10.99
C ASN A 39 8.25 -4.95 10.38
N VAL A 40 8.24 -5.08 9.05
CA VAL A 40 7.47 -6.12 8.36
C VAL A 40 7.87 -7.50 8.87
N SER A 41 9.15 -7.75 9.09
CA SER A 41 9.69 -9.01 9.61
C SER A 41 9.16 -9.42 11.00
N GLU A 42 8.61 -8.49 11.79
CA GLU A 42 8.02 -8.80 13.10
C GLU A 42 6.58 -9.34 13.00
N VAL A 43 5.94 -9.16 11.86
CA VAL A 43 4.55 -9.53 11.60
C VAL A 43 4.37 -10.36 10.33
N GLU A 44 5.48 -10.69 9.69
CA GLU A 44 5.54 -11.56 8.52
C GLU A 44 4.80 -12.89 8.75
N GLY A 45 4.19 -13.43 7.71
CA GLY A 45 3.39 -14.65 7.80
C GLY A 45 1.97 -14.47 8.35
N THR A 46 1.57 -13.26 8.76
CA THR A 46 0.17 -12.99 9.10
C THR A 46 -0.71 -13.12 7.87
N GLU A 47 -1.60 -14.12 7.83
CA GLU A 47 -2.55 -14.33 6.74
C GLU A 47 -3.47 -13.13 6.54
N ILE A 48 -3.80 -12.83 5.29
CA ILE A 48 -4.63 -11.69 4.92
C ILE A 48 -5.74 -12.09 3.96
N ASP A 49 -6.85 -11.37 3.99
CA ASP A 49 -8.02 -11.60 3.13
C ASP A 49 -8.10 -10.59 1.98
N GLN A 50 -7.47 -9.42 2.14
CA GLN A 50 -7.57 -8.34 1.18
C GLN A 50 -6.30 -7.49 1.12
N VAL A 51 -6.00 -7.01 -0.07
CA VAL A 51 -5.01 -5.95 -0.30
C VAL A 51 -5.68 -4.78 -1.02
N PHE A 52 -5.45 -3.57 -0.52
CA PHE A 52 -5.89 -2.34 -1.16
C PHE A 52 -4.69 -1.47 -1.53
N ILE A 53 -4.50 -1.23 -2.83
CA ILE A 53 -3.40 -0.42 -3.37
C ILE A 53 -3.96 0.84 -4.00
N GLY A 54 -3.43 2.00 -3.61
CA GLY A 54 -3.76 3.26 -4.25
C GLY A 54 -4.46 4.27 -3.34
N SER A 55 -5.59 4.78 -3.79
CA SER A 55 -6.32 5.95 -3.28
C SER A 55 -5.59 7.28 -3.51
N CYS A 56 -6.10 8.36 -2.92
CA CYS A 56 -5.46 9.68 -2.99
C CYS A 56 -4.09 9.74 -2.30
N THR A 57 -3.78 8.80 -1.42
CA THR A 57 -2.54 8.75 -0.65
C THR A 57 -1.41 8.11 -1.46
N ASN A 58 -1.60 6.87 -1.89
CA ASN A 58 -0.58 6.05 -2.58
C ASN A 58 -1.09 5.50 -3.92
N GLY A 59 -1.85 6.31 -4.66
CA GLY A 59 -2.28 6.01 -6.02
C GLY A 59 -1.60 6.88 -7.08
N ARG A 60 -0.42 7.42 -6.79
CA ARG A 60 0.39 8.20 -7.73
C ARG A 60 1.09 7.28 -8.70
N MET A 61 1.67 7.84 -9.76
CA MET A 61 2.34 7.02 -10.78
C MET A 61 3.49 6.18 -10.22
N GLU A 62 4.30 6.76 -9.32
CA GLU A 62 5.40 6.04 -8.66
C GLU A 62 4.89 4.85 -7.84
N ASP A 63 3.80 5.05 -7.08
CA ASP A 63 3.19 4.00 -6.27
C ASP A 63 2.66 2.85 -7.15
N MET A 64 1.96 3.22 -8.24
CA MET A 64 1.42 2.26 -9.19
C MET A 64 2.52 1.46 -9.91
N ARG A 65 3.60 2.12 -10.32
CA ARG A 65 4.75 1.45 -10.94
C ARG A 65 5.43 0.50 -9.96
N THR A 66 5.70 0.95 -8.73
CA THR A 66 6.32 0.12 -7.69
C THR A 66 5.50 -1.14 -7.40
N ALA A 67 4.19 -1.00 -7.22
CA ALA A 67 3.33 -2.15 -6.97
C ALA A 67 3.23 -3.07 -8.19
N ALA A 68 3.15 -2.51 -9.41
CA ALA A 68 3.09 -3.30 -10.63
C ALA A 68 4.39 -4.05 -10.91
N GLU A 69 5.54 -3.47 -10.59
CA GLU A 69 6.85 -4.12 -10.74
C GLU A 69 6.95 -5.38 -9.86
N ILE A 70 6.54 -5.29 -8.60
CA ILE A 70 6.53 -6.42 -7.66
C ILE A 70 5.56 -7.53 -8.10
N ILE A 71 4.35 -7.17 -8.56
CA ILE A 71 3.32 -8.17 -8.89
C ILE A 71 3.48 -8.76 -10.30
N LYS A 72 4.30 -8.13 -11.14
CA LYS A 72 4.47 -8.52 -12.55
C LYS A 72 4.96 -9.96 -12.69
N GLY A 73 4.22 -10.75 -13.48
CA GLY A 73 4.54 -12.17 -13.72
C GLY A 73 4.06 -13.11 -12.62
N HIS A 74 3.52 -12.57 -11.54
CA HIS A 74 2.94 -13.35 -10.44
C HIS A 74 1.42 -13.34 -10.48
N LYS A 75 0.82 -14.20 -9.65
CA LYS A 75 -0.63 -14.24 -9.43
C LYS A 75 -0.93 -13.85 -7.98
N VAL A 76 -2.05 -13.18 -7.79
CA VAL A 76 -2.62 -12.97 -6.46
C VAL A 76 -2.88 -14.32 -5.80
N ALA A 77 -2.52 -14.44 -4.53
CA ALA A 77 -2.73 -15.65 -3.74
C ALA A 77 -4.22 -16.04 -3.68
N ASN A 78 -4.49 -17.33 -3.67
CA ASN A 78 -5.84 -17.83 -3.56
C ASN A 78 -6.50 -17.35 -2.26
N GLY A 79 -7.73 -16.86 -2.37
CA GLY A 79 -8.50 -16.33 -1.23
C GLY A 79 -8.27 -14.85 -0.93
N VAL A 80 -7.27 -14.21 -1.53
CA VAL A 80 -7.00 -12.79 -1.34
C VAL A 80 -7.70 -11.95 -2.40
N ARG A 81 -8.42 -10.91 -1.98
CA ARG A 81 -8.98 -9.88 -2.87
C ARG A 81 -7.98 -8.73 -3.01
N VAL A 82 -7.58 -8.42 -4.25
CA VAL A 82 -6.73 -7.25 -4.50
C VAL A 82 -7.53 -6.19 -5.25
N ILE A 83 -7.56 -4.98 -4.69
CA ILE A 83 -8.27 -3.84 -5.28
C ILE A 83 -7.26 -2.72 -5.47
N VAL A 84 -7.16 -2.24 -6.72
CA VAL A 84 -6.22 -1.17 -7.13
C VAL A 84 -7.01 0.04 -7.59
N ILE A 85 -6.73 1.20 -7.02
CA ILE A 85 -7.41 2.46 -7.34
C ILE A 85 -6.39 3.58 -7.56
N PRO A 86 -6.12 3.98 -8.82
CA PRO A 86 -5.29 5.14 -9.12
C PRO A 86 -5.88 6.43 -8.53
N ALA A 87 -5.04 7.39 -8.14
CA ALA A 87 -5.50 8.59 -7.41
C ALA A 87 -6.34 9.56 -8.25
N THR A 88 -6.10 9.64 -9.56
CA THR A 88 -6.81 10.55 -10.47
C THR A 88 -7.05 9.92 -11.84
N GLN A 89 -7.98 10.48 -12.62
CA GLN A 89 -8.24 10.04 -14.00
C GLN A 89 -6.99 10.14 -14.89
N THR A 90 -6.16 11.18 -14.71
CA THR A 90 -4.91 11.34 -15.46
C THR A 90 -3.93 10.21 -15.15
N ILE A 91 -3.78 9.87 -13.86
CA ILE A 91 -2.93 8.75 -13.43
C ILE A 91 -3.50 7.43 -13.98
N TYR A 92 -4.81 7.22 -13.87
CA TYR A 92 -5.46 6.02 -14.42
C TYR A 92 -5.17 5.86 -15.91
N LEU A 93 -5.35 6.93 -16.70
CA LEU A 93 -5.04 6.93 -18.13
C LEU A 93 -3.56 6.61 -18.41
N ASN A 94 -2.64 7.15 -17.61
CA ASN A 94 -1.23 6.85 -17.75
C ASN A 94 -0.91 5.40 -17.37
N CYS A 95 -1.54 4.85 -16.34
CA CYS A 95 -1.42 3.42 -16.00
C CYS A 95 -1.91 2.51 -17.13
N VAL A 96 -2.98 2.91 -17.85
CA VAL A 96 -3.43 2.18 -19.05
C VAL A 96 -2.38 2.24 -20.15
N LYS A 97 -1.83 3.44 -20.44
CA LYS A 97 -0.83 3.64 -21.51
C LYS A 97 0.51 2.91 -21.23
N GLU A 98 0.89 2.77 -19.97
CA GLU A 98 2.11 2.09 -19.55
C GLU A 98 1.93 0.57 -19.34
N GLY A 99 0.74 0.00 -19.57
CA GLY A 99 0.45 -1.43 -19.36
C GLY A 99 0.34 -1.85 -17.90
N ILE A 100 0.35 -0.90 -16.96
CA ILE A 100 0.25 -1.15 -15.52
C ILE A 100 -1.10 -1.77 -15.15
N VAL A 101 -2.18 -1.28 -15.77
CA VAL A 101 -3.53 -1.83 -15.57
C VAL A 101 -3.59 -3.29 -16.04
N GLU A 102 -3.02 -3.58 -17.20
CA GLU A 102 -2.93 -4.94 -17.75
C GLU A 102 -2.17 -5.86 -16.78
N THR A 103 -1.02 -5.43 -16.28
CA THR A 103 -0.21 -6.17 -15.28
C THR A 103 -1.05 -6.54 -14.05
N PHE A 104 -1.81 -5.62 -13.47
CA PHE A 104 -2.67 -5.90 -12.32
C PHE A 104 -3.80 -6.87 -12.65
N ILE A 105 -4.44 -6.71 -13.81
CA ILE A 105 -5.53 -7.60 -14.26
C ILE A 105 -4.99 -9.00 -14.52
N GLU A 106 -3.85 -9.13 -15.17
CA GLU A 106 -3.19 -10.42 -15.40
C GLU A 106 -2.83 -11.12 -14.10
N ALA A 107 -2.42 -10.36 -13.07
CA ALA A 107 -2.17 -10.93 -11.74
C ALA A 107 -3.45 -11.41 -11.04
N GLY A 108 -4.63 -10.99 -11.47
CA GLY A 108 -5.93 -11.31 -10.86
C GLY A 108 -6.47 -10.22 -9.94
N ALA A 109 -5.89 -9.02 -9.97
CA ALA A 109 -6.38 -7.88 -9.21
C ALA A 109 -7.56 -7.18 -9.92
N ILE A 110 -8.41 -6.52 -9.13
CA ILE A 110 -9.50 -5.66 -9.60
C ILE A 110 -8.94 -4.23 -9.72
N VAL A 111 -8.95 -3.66 -10.91
CA VAL A 111 -8.59 -2.25 -11.11
C VAL A 111 -9.85 -1.43 -11.30
N SER A 112 -10.04 -0.42 -10.46
CA SER A 112 -11.20 0.48 -10.51
C SER A 112 -10.82 1.89 -10.95
N THR A 113 -11.81 2.63 -11.41
CA THR A 113 -11.68 4.08 -11.63
C THR A 113 -11.41 4.81 -10.31
N PRO A 114 -10.78 5.99 -10.35
CA PRO A 114 -10.50 6.79 -9.16
C PRO A 114 -11.74 7.04 -8.29
N THR A 115 -11.68 6.54 -7.07
CA THR A 115 -12.72 6.64 -6.04
C THR A 115 -12.14 6.34 -4.66
N CYS A 116 -12.88 6.61 -3.59
CA CYS A 116 -12.47 6.22 -2.24
C CYS A 116 -12.59 4.72 -1.98
N GLY A 117 -13.61 4.05 -2.56
CA GLY A 117 -13.77 2.60 -2.46
C GLY A 117 -13.60 2.02 -1.07
N PRO A 118 -12.69 1.04 -0.91
CA PRO A 118 -12.43 0.40 0.38
C PRO A 118 -11.92 1.35 1.45
N CYS A 119 -11.17 2.40 1.07
CA CYS A 119 -10.48 3.32 1.98
C CYS A 119 -11.38 3.86 3.11
N LEU A 120 -12.68 3.98 2.86
CA LEU A 120 -13.67 4.46 3.85
C LEU A 120 -14.75 3.43 4.17
N GLY A 121 -14.65 2.21 3.63
CA GLY A 121 -15.72 1.21 3.78
C GLY A 121 -17.01 1.57 3.05
N GLY A 122 -16.93 2.36 1.98
CA GLY A 122 -18.11 2.89 1.27
C GLY A 122 -18.69 1.94 0.24
N HIS A 123 -17.83 1.32 -0.55
CA HIS A 123 -18.22 0.34 -1.57
C HIS A 123 -17.01 -0.49 -1.99
N MET A 124 -17.22 -1.64 -2.61
CA MET A 124 -16.23 -2.66 -2.99
C MET A 124 -15.19 -2.93 -1.89
N GLY A 125 -14.89 -4.18 -1.60
CA GLY A 125 -13.88 -4.57 -0.63
C GLY A 125 -14.17 -4.11 0.80
N ILE A 126 -15.44 -4.02 1.18
CA ILE A 126 -15.84 -3.77 2.57
C ILE A 126 -15.50 -5.02 3.38
N LEU A 127 -14.70 -4.84 4.44
CA LEU A 127 -14.22 -5.94 5.25
C LEU A 127 -15.32 -6.50 6.17
N ALA A 128 -15.40 -7.82 6.21
CA ALA A 128 -16.24 -8.55 7.16
C ALA A 128 -15.57 -8.67 8.54
N ALA A 129 -16.30 -9.25 9.51
CA ALA A 129 -15.77 -9.49 10.85
C ALA A 129 -14.60 -10.48 10.83
N GLY A 130 -13.45 -10.08 11.35
CA GLY A 130 -12.25 -10.91 11.44
C GLY A 130 -11.38 -10.88 10.19
N GLU A 131 -11.83 -10.27 9.09
CA GLU A 131 -10.98 -10.11 7.91
C GLU A 131 -9.81 -9.15 8.17
N LYS A 132 -8.66 -9.48 7.58
CA LYS A 132 -7.43 -8.70 7.66
C LYS A 132 -7.08 -8.14 6.29
N ALA A 133 -6.73 -6.86 6.27
CA ALA A 133 -6.32 -6.19 5.04
C ALA A 133 -4.97 -5.49 5.18
N VAL A 134 -4.12 -5.61 4.16
CA VAL A 134 -2.99 -4.71 3.94
C VAL A 134 -3.44 -3.58 3.03
N SER A 135 -3.22 -2.34 3.43
CA SER A 135 -3.70 -1.17 2.73
C SER A 135 -2.62 -0.09 2.60
N THR A 136 -2.56 0.54 1.44
CA THR A 136 -1.70 1.70 1.22
C THR A 136 -2.40 3.03 1.52
N SER A 137 -3.61 2.99 2.09
CA SER A 137 -4.35 4.18 2.53
C SER A 137 -3.70 4.80 3.78
N ASN A 138 -4.29 5.87 4.33
CA ASN A 138 -3.68 6.67 5.38
C ASN A 138 -4.36 6.55 6.76
N ARG A 139 -5.32 5.64 6.93
CA ARG A 139 -6.09 5.45 8.17
C ARG A 139 -6.47 4.00 8.36
N ASN A 140 -6.34 3.53 9.59
CA ASN A 140 -6.65 2.16 9.98
C ASN A 140 -7.41 2.04 11.32
N PHE A 141 -8.11 3.10 11.72
CA PHE A 141 -8.93 3.04 12.95
C PHE A 141 -10.03 1.99 12.84
N VAL A 142 -10.53 1.57 13.98
CA VAL A 142 -11.57 0.53 14.10
C VAL A 142 -12.77 0.84 13.20
N GLY A 143 -13.14 -0.10 12.34
CA GLY A 143 -14.28 0.02 11.41
C GLY A 143 -14.00 0.87 10.16
N ARG A 144 -12.77 1.35 9.94
CA ARG A 144 -12.45 2.24 8.81
C ARG A 144 -12.80 1.66 7.44
N MET A 145 -12.58 0.37 7.22
CA MET A 145 -12.82 -0.30 5.94
C MET A 145 -13.98 -1.29 5.99
N GLY A 146 -14.82 -1.25 7.02
CA GLY A 146 -15.96 -2.15 7.16
C GLY A 146 -16.28 -2.51 8.59
N HIS A 147 -16.29 -3.81 8.91
CA HIS A 147 -16.66 -4.30 10.22
C HIS A 147 -15.66 -3.88 11.31
N THR A 148 -16.16 -3.58 12.52
CA THR A 148 -15.34 -3.12 13.66
C THR A 148 -14.36 -4.17 14.20
N LYS A 149 -14.54 -5.45 13.85
CA LYS A 149 -13.63 -6.55 14.19
C LYS A 149 -12.65 -6.88 13.06
N SER A 150 -12.64 -6.12 11.98
CA SER A 150 -11.62 -6.27 10.93
C SER A 150 -10.33 -5.58 11.34
N GLU A 151 -9.22 -6.04 10.76
CA GLU A 151 -7.89 -5.52 11.04
C GLU A 151 -7.29 -4.91 9.77
N ILE A 152 -6.75 -3.70 9.89
CA ILE A 152 -6.16 -2.98 8.76
C ILE A 152 -4.71 -2.65 9.08
N TYR A 153 -3.81 -3.20 8.29
CA TYR A 153 -2.37 -2.95 8.33
C TYR A 153 -2.02 -1.94 7.25
N LEU A 154 -1.41 -0.80 7.62
CA LEU A 154 -0.96 0.18 6.62
C LEU A 154 0.47 -0.10 6.22
N ALA A 155 0.72 -0.16 4.92
CA ALA A 155 2.02 -0.49 4.37
C ALA A 155 2.32 0.31 3.09
N SER A 156 3.56 0.22 2.62
CA SER A 156 3.96 0.76 1.32
C SER A 156 3.34 -0.02 0.16
N PRO A 157 3.26 0.54 -1.04
CA PRO A 157 2.82 -0.18 -2.24
C PRO A 157 3.62 -1.48 -2.51
N ALA A 158 4.92 -1.48 -2.24
CA ALA A 158 5.76 -2.65 -2.41
C ALA A 158 5.38 -3.80 -1.45
N VAL A 159 5.25 -3.51 -0.15
CA VAL A 159 4.81 -4.49 0.86
C VAL A 159 3.40 -4.99 0.55
N ALA A 160 2.50 -4.11 0.15
CA ALA A 160 1.14 -4.49 -0.21
C ALA A 160 1.10 -5.44 -1.42
N ALA A 161 1.89 -5.15 -2.47
CA ALA A 161 1.98 -6.00 -3.65
C ALA A 161 2.62 -7.37 -3.32
N ALA A 162 3.69 -7.41 -2.54
CA ALA A 162 4.31 -8.65 -2.08
C ALA A 162 3.33 -9.51 -1.27
N SER A 163 2.63 -8.88 -0.33
CA SER A 163 1.60 -9.56 0.48
C SER A 163 0.46 -10.11 -0.37
N ALA A 164 0.07 -9.40 -1.45
CA ALA A 164 -0.94 -9.88 -2.39
C ALA A 164 -0.53 -11.18 -3.09
N VAL A 165 0.74 -11.29 -3.48
CA VAL A 165 1.30 -12.48 -4.13
C VAL A 165 1.43 -13.65 -3.15
N LYS A 166 1.87 -13.38 -1.93
CA LYS A 166 2.14 -14.42 -0.92
C LYS A 166 0.89 -14.88 -0.15
N GLY A 167 -0.14 -14.04 -0.02
CA GLY A 167 -1.34 -14.34 0.76
C GLY A 167 -1.21 -14.05 2.26
N TYR A 168 -0.08 -13.52 2.66
CA TYR A 168 0.22 -13.10 4.02
C TYR A 168 1.09 -11.83 3.99
N ILE A 169 1.28 -11.17 5.12
CA ILE A 169 2.18 -10.02 5.23
C ILE A 169 3.61 -10.49 4.92
N ALA A 170 4.19 -9.94 3.85
CA ALA A 170 5.47 -10.36 3.30
C ALA A 170 6.40 -9.17 3.02
N ASP A 171 7.71 -9.39 3.15
CA ASP A 171 8.72 -8.45 2.68
C ASP A 171 8.75 -8.45 1.13
N PRO A 172 8.88 -7.29 0.46
CA PRO A 172 9.05 -7.22 -0.99
C PRO A 172 10.19 -8.09 -1.53
N ALA A 173 11.24 -8.28 -0.77
CA ALA A 173 12.37 -9.12 -1.14
C ALA A 173 12.03 -10.63 -1.27
N GLU A 174 10.88 -11.06 -0.75
CA GLU A 174 10.42 -12.44 -0.90
C GLU A 174 9.79 -12.74 -2.27
N VAL A 175 9.50 -11.70 -3.06
CA VAL A 175 8.89 -11.81 -4.39
C VAL A 175 9.98 -11.51 -5.41
N GLU A 176 10.71 -12.54 -5.81
CA GLU A 176 11.68 -12.52 -6.90
C GLU A 176 11.09 -13.12 -8.20
#